data_720906b6ff27ef89de44842782b5d4e2
#
_entry.id   720906b6ff27ef89de44842782b5d4e2
#
_cell.length_a   1.000
_cell.length_b   1.000
_cell.length_c   1.000
_cell.angle_alpha   90.00
_cell.angle_beta   90.00
_cell.angle_gamma   90.00
#
_symmetry.space_group_name_H-M   'P 1'
#
loop_
_entity.id
_entity.type
_entity.pdbx_description
1 polymer ?
#
loop_
_entity_poly.entity_id
_entity_poly.type
_entity_poly.pdbx_seq_one_letter_code
_entity_poly.pdbx_strand_id
1 'polypeptide(L)'
;IINKNEKVLIIGDYDVDGSCATSLLCSYLLDLGVSYEYHIPDRIKEGYGPNIKALRRLKEKNCDLILTLDCGTTAINSINKISNEGVDVIVVDHHIEAEKSPNAFAIVNPKKRSDKSGLHNLCATGVVFFLLCSLNRVLKKNHFFKSRSYPDLIKYLDLVALATVCDLVKLDQINRTF
;
A
#
# COMPACT_ATOMS: atom_id res chain seq x y z
N ILE A 1 -13.25 -2.79 -7.43
CA ILE A 1 -12.33 -1.89 -8.12
C ILE A 1 -12.02 -2.43 -9.54
N ILE A 2 -11.23 -3.49 -9.68
CA ILE A 2 -10.71 -3.98 -10.98
C ILE A 2 -11.83 -4.30 -11.98
N ASN A 3 -12.92 -4.95 -11.54
CA ASN A 3 -14.03 -5.34 -12.41
C ASN A 3 -15.02 -4.22 -12.71
N LYS A 4 -15.00 -3.13 -11.94
CA LYS A 4 -15.96 -2.03 -12.05
C LYS A 4 -15.38 -0.79 -12.72
N ASN A 5 -14.12 -0.84 -13.13
CA ASN A 5 -13.38 0.32 -13.68
C ASN A 5 -13.32 1.51 -12.72
N GLU A 6 -13.27 1.21 -11.42
CA GLU A 6 -13.18 2.20 -10.36
C GLU A 6 -11.74 2.73 -10.23
N LYS A 7 -11.59 3.94 -9.73
CA LYS A 7 -10.32 4.63 -9.62
C LYS A 7 -9.67 4.41 -8.26
N VAL A 8 -8.38 4.02 -8.28
CA VAL A 8 -7.55 3.84 -7.09
C VAL A 8 -6.70 5.08 -6.85
N LEU A 9 -6.63 5.48 -5.61
CA LEU A 9 -5.78 6.56 -5.17
C LEU A 9 -4.74 6.05 -4.18
N ILE A 10 -3.49 6.39 -4.41
CA ILE A 10 -2.35 5.93 -3.62
C ILE A 10 -1.75 7.12 -2.88
N ILE A 11 -1.55 6.97 -1.58
CA ILE A 11 -0.74 7.90 -0.78
C ILE A 11 0.45 7.11 -0.26
N GLY A 12 1.64 7.43 -0.75
CA GLY A 12 2.91 6.87 -0.27
C GLY A 12 3.57 7.76 0.76
N ASP A 13 4.59 7.24 1.47
CA ASP A 13 5.52 8.10 2.18
C ASP A 13 6.61 8.65 1.25
N TYR A 14 7.31 9.67 1.71
CA TYR A 14 8.30 10.43 0.93
C TYR A 14 9.71 9.82 0.99
N ASP A 15 9.94 8.82 1.81
CA ASP A 15 11.24 8.13 1.90
C ASP A 15 11.42 7.05 0.82
N VAL A 16 12.52 6.30 0.91
CA VAL A 16 12.83 5.27 -0.10
C VAL A 16 11.85 4.12 -0.03
N ASP A 17 11.42 3.67 1.16
CA ASP A 17 10.48 2.57 1.30
C ASP A 17 9.11 2.97 0.75
N GLY A 18 8.56 4.10 1.16
CA GLY A 18 7.28 4.61 0.66
C GLY A 18 7.29 4.87 -0.86
N SER A 19 8.41 5.41 -1.39
CA SER A 19 8.57 5.64 -2.83
C SER A 19 8.65 4.34 -3.62
N CYS A 20 9.40 3.33 -3.14
CA CYS A 20 9.46 2.01 -3.76
C CYS A 20 8.12 1.28 -3.71
N ALA A 21 7.44 1.32 -2.56
CA ALA A 21 6.10 0.75 -2.39
C ALA A 21 5.09 1.35 -3.37
N THR A 22 5.12 2.68 -3.51
CA THR A 22 4.27 3.41 -4.45
C THR A 22 4.58 3.03 -5.90
N SER A 23 5.86 3.01 -6.28
CA SER A 23 6.30 2.66 -7.63
C SER A 23 5.91 1.23 -8.00
N LEU A 24 6.09 0.29 -7.07
CA LEU A 24 5.71 -1.12 -7.24
C LEU A 24 4.20 -1.26 -7.49
N LEU A 25 3.37 -0.64 -6.64
CA LEU A 25 1.92 -0.71 -6.79
C LEU A 25 1.44 -0.02 -8.08
N CYS A 26 1.95 1.18 -8.40
CA CYS A 26 1.61 1.89 -9.62
C CYS A 26 1.92 1.07 -10.87
N SER A 27 3.12 0.48 -10.93
CA SER A 27 3.52 -0.37 -12.06
C SER A 27 2.63 -1.61 -12.20
N TYR A 28 2.27 -2.22 -11.09
CA TYR A 28 1.35 -3.36 -11.10
C TYR A 28 -0.06 -2.99 -11.57
N LEU A 29 -0.61 -1.87 -11.10
CA LEU A 29 -1.93 -1.38 -11.51
C LEU A 29 -1.94 -1.01 -13.00
N LEU A 30 -0.84 -0.45 -13.50
CA LEU A 30 -0.65 -0.17 -14.93
C LEU A 30 -0.68 -1.46 -15.76
N ASP A 31 0.03 -2.51 -15.34
CA ASP A 31 0.00 -3.83 -15.99
C ASP A 31 -1.41 -4.44 -16.02
N LEU A 32 -2.25 -4.15 -15.03
CA LEU A 32 -3.64 -4.59 -14.97
C LEU A 32 -4.61 -3.70 -15.75
N GLY A 33 -4.18 -2.52 -16.22
CA GLY A 33 -5.05 -1.52 -16.85
C GLY A 33 -6.03 -0.85 -15.87
N VAL A 34 -5.66 -0.77 -14.59
CA VAL A 34 -6.47 -0.10 -13.54
C VAL A 34 -6.12 1.38 -13.51
N SER A 35 -7.14 2.25 -13.51
CA SER A 35 -6.94 3.69 -13.36
C SER A 35 -6.49 4.02 -11.94
N TYR A 36 -5.40 4.78 -11.82
CA TYR A 36 -4.89 5.21 -10.52
C TYR A 36 -4.33 6.64 -10.60
N GLU A 37 -4.26 7.26 -9.44
CA GLU A 37 -3.44 8.45 -9.18
C GLU A 37 -2.62 8.20 -7.91
N TYR A 38 -1.50 8.91 -7.77
CA TYR A 38 -0.71 8.84 -6.55
C TYR A 38 -0.37 10.22 -6.01
N HIS A 39 -0.09 10.27 -4.72
CA HIS A 39 0.40 11.45 -4.01
C HIS A 39 1.51 11.04 -3.04
N ILE A 40 2.65 11.68 -3.19
CA ILE A 40 3.75 11.62 -2.21
C ILE A 40 3.75 12.97 -1.50
N PRO A 41 3.59 13.02 -0.17
CA PRO A 41 3.53 14.28 0.56
C PRO A 41 4.88 14.99 0.57
N ASP A 42 4.85 16.31 0.48
CA ASP A 42 6.05 17.13 0.70
C ASP A 42 6.40 17.10 2.19
N ARG A 43 7.60 16.58 2.51
CA ARG A 43 8.08 16.38 3.88
C ARG A 43 7.98 17.65 4.74
N ILE A 44 8.27 18.81 4.14
CA ILE A 44 8.36 20.09 4.87
C ILE A 44 6.98 20.73 4.98
N LYS A 45 6.17 20.71 3.90
CA LYS A 45 4.88 21.42 3.83
C LYS A 45 3.71 20.60 4.35
N GLU A 46 3.75 19.27 4.15
CA GLU A 46 2.64 18.38 4.44
C GLU A 46 2.91 17.46 5.63
N GLY A 47 4.19 17.17 5.93
CA GLY A 47 4.61 16.28 7.00
C GLY A 47 4.44 14.81 6.62
N TYR A 48 4.51 13.93 7.64
CA TYR A 48 4.42 12.48 7.48
C TYR A 48 2.98 12.00 7.38
N GLY A 49 2.75 11.08 6.45
CA GLY A 49 1.52 10.29 6.37
C GLY A 49 0.32 11.02 5.75
N PRO A 50 -0.84 10.35 5.70
CA PRO A 50 -2.04 10.85 5.04
C PRO A 50 -2.67 11.97 5.86
N ASN A 51 -2.45 13.22 5.46
CA ASN A 51 -3.14 14.37 6.06
C ASN A 51 -4.54 14.56 5.43
N ILE A 52 -5.46 15.12 6.22
CA ILE A 52 -6.86 15.26 5.81
C ILE A 52 -7.06 16.18 4.58
N LYS A 53 -6.19 17.16 4.38
CA LYS A 53 -6.28 18.06 3.21
C LYS A 53 -5.93 17.29 1.94
N ALA A 54 -4.85 16.48 1.97
CA ALA A 54 -4.48 15.62 0.85
C ALA A 54 -5.61 14.62 0.55
N LEU A 55 -6.11 13.90 1.57
CA LEU A 55 -7.20 12.95 1.42
C LEU A 55 -8.46 13.56 0.78
N ARG A 56 -8.87 14.75 1.20
CA ARG A 56 -10.05 15.44 0.63
C ARG A 56 -9.82 15.90 -0.79
N ARG A 57 -8.67 16.51 -1.09
CA ARG A 57 -8.32 16.91 -2.46
C ARG A 57 -8.35 15.72 -3.41
N LEU A 58 -7.97 14.57 -2.92
CA LEU A 58 -7.95 13.34 -3.69
C LEU A 58 -9.37 12.75 -3.84
N LYS A 59 -10.21 12.84 -2.81
CA LYS A 59 -11.64 12.47 -2.90
C LYS A 59 -12.38 13.25 -3.97
N GLU A 60 -12.08 14.56 -4.12
CA GLU A 60 -12.66 15.42 -5.17
C GLU A 60 -12.37 14.92 -6.60
N LYS A 61 -11.39 14.03 -6.76
CA LYS A 61 -11.05 13.39 -8.04
C LYS A 61 -11.88 12.14 -8.36
N ASN A 62 -13.00 11.92 -7.66
CA ASN A 62 -13.86 10.75 -7.82
C ASN A 62 -13.10 9.43 -7.68
N CYS A 63 -12.38 9.26 -6.57
CA CYS A 63 -11.75 7.98 -6.25
C CYS A 63 -12.71 7.10 -5.45
N ASP A 64 -12.65 5.81 -5.70
CA ASP A 64 -13.48 4.80 -5.06
C ASP A 64 -12.74 4.09 -3.91
N LEU A 65 -11.41 4.11 -3.95
CA LEU A 65 -10.55 3.48 -2.97
C LEU A 65 -9.27 4.29 -2.76
N ILE A 66 -8.91 4.49 -1.51
CA ILE A 66 -7.60 5.05 -1.13
C ILE A 66 -6.73 3.92 -0.56
N LEU A 67 -5.51 3.77 -1.08
CA LEU A 67 -4.46 2.96 -0.45
C LEU A 67 -3.41 3.88 0.17
N THR A 68 -3.10 3.68 1.43
CA THR A 68 -1.93 4.30 2.06
C THR A 68 -0.80 3.28 2.13
N LEU A 69 0.39 3.67 1.72
CA LEU A 69 1.58 2.81 1.64
C LEU A 69 2.68 3.39 2.52
N ASP A 70 3.25 2.55 3.38
CA ASP A 70 4.30 2.92 4.31
C ASP A 70 3.88 4.02 5.31
N CYS A 71 2.59 4.17 5.48
CA CYS A 71 1.97 5.11 6.39
C CYS A 71 0.52 4.73 6.65
N GLY A 72 -0.09 5.35 7.64
CA GLY A 72 -1.52 5.19 7.89
C GLY A 72 -1.86 4.45 9.18
N THR A 73 -1.05 3.52 9.65
CA THR A 73 -1.34 2.76 10.89
C THR A 73 -1.60 3.68 12.08
N THR A 74 -0.91 4.80 12.18
CA THR A 74 -1.07 5.79 13.25
C THR A 74 -1.92 7.00 12.87
N ALA A 75 -2.35 7.12 11.61
CA ALA A 75 -3.11 8.27 11.09
C ALA A 75 -4.62 8.18 11.41
N ILE A 76 -4.97 7.86 12.66
CA ILE A 76 -6.33 7.54 13.10
C ILE A 76 -7.33 8.64 12.73
N ASN A 77 -7.02 9.90 13.08
CA ASN A 77 -7.95 11.01 12.88
C ASN A 77 -8.23 11.29 11.40
N SER A 78 -7.20 11.25 10.55
CA SER A 78 -7.32 11.52 9.11
C SER A 78 -8.12 10.41 8.42
N ILE A 79 -7.78 9.15 8.70
CA ILE A 79 -8.45 7.99 8.10
C ILE A 79 -9.89 7.90 8.58
N ASN A 80 -10.15 7.99 9.90
CA ASN A 80 -11.51 7.94 10.41
C ASN A 80 -12.41 9.02 9.78
N LYS A 81 -11.87 10.22 9.60
CA LYS A 81 -12.62 11.32 9.02
C LYS A 81 -13.00 11.04 7.57
N ILE A 82 -12.07 10.57 6.74
CA ILE A 82 -12.36 10.29 5.33
C ILE A 82 -13.26 9.06 5.16
N SER A 83 -13.08 8.03 5.99
CA SER A 83 -13.94 6.84 6.00
C SER A 83 -15.37 7.20 6.41
N ASN A 84 -15.56 8.08 7.39
CA ASN A 84 -16.89 8.59 7.77
C ASN A 84 -17.53 9.45 6.65
N GLU A 85 -16.75 9.95 5.72
CA GLU A 85 -17.23 10.63 4.52
C GLU A 85 -17.54 9.64 3.35
N GLY A 86 -17.50 8.34 3.62
CA GLY A 86 -17.90 7.27 2.70
C GLY A 86 -16.83 6.81 1.72
N VAL A 87 -15.54 7.05 2.00
CA VAL A 87 -14.43 6.57 1.18
C VAL A 87 -13.79 5.34 1.83
N ASP A 88 -13.66 4.27 1.08
CA ASP A 88 -12.94 3.08 1.53
C ASP A 88 -11.42 3.36 1.56
N VAL A 89 -10.78 3.00 2.68
CA VAL A 89 -9.33 3.14 2.87
C VAL A 89 -8.72 1.80 3.20
N ILE A 90 -7.69 1.41 2.48
CA ILE A 90 -6.83 0.26 2.82
C ILE A 90 -5.46 0.80 3.24
N VAL A 91 -5.04 0.42 4.44
CA VAL A 91 -3.71 0.74 4.97
C VAL A 91 -2.77 -0.44 4.70
N VAL A 92 -1.66 -0.20 4.01
CA VAL A 92 -0.57 -1.16 3.80
C VAL A 92 0.69 -0.57 4.41
N ASP A 93 1.08 -1.08 5.56
CA ASP A 93 2.07 -0.42 6.42
C ASP A 93 2.87 -1.46 7.21
N HIS A 94 3.97 -1.05 7.84
CA HIS A 94 4.78 -1.89 8.72
C HIS A 94 5.16 -1.18 10.04
N HIS A 95 4.66 0.02 10.26
CA HIS A 95 4.88 0.76 11.51
C HIS A 95 4.14 0.13 12.70
N ILE A 96 4.68 0.35 13.89
CA ILE A 96 4.10 -0.18 15.12
C ILE A 96 2.69 0.38 15.33
N GLU A 97 1.76 -0.51 15.61
CA GLU A 97 0.37 -0.17 15.89
C GLU A 97 0.24 0.67 17.17
N ALA A 98 -0.58 1.71 17.14
CA ALA A 98 -0.97 2.46 18.31
C ALA A 98 -1.96 1.66 19.19
N GLU A 99 -2.41 2.21 20.31
CA GLU A 99 -3.43 1.56 21.14
C GLU A 99 -4.75 1.31 20.40
N LYS A 100 -5.10 2.22 19.49
CA LYS A 100 -6.28 2.13 18.63
C LYS A 100 -5.85 2.11 17.18
N SER A 101 -6.52 1.30 16.39
CA SER A 101 -6.35 1.30 14.93
C SER A 101 -7.30 2.30 14.27
N PRO A 102 -6.96 2.86 13.10
CA PRO A 102 -7.89 3.66 12.32
C PRO A 102 -9.07 2.81 11.82
N ASN A 103 -10.22 3.44 11.62
CA ASN A 103 -11.41 2.83 11.01
C ASN A 103 -11.23 2.73 9.50
N ALA A 104 -10.26 1.93 9.07
CA ALA A 104 -10.02 1.62 7.66
C ALA A 104 -10.82 0.38 7.25
N PHE A 105 -11.14 0.29 5.94
CA PHE A 105 -11.77 -0.91 5.38
C PHE A 105 -10.92 -2.16 5.61
N ALA A 106 -9.60 -2.04 5.47
CA ALA A 106 -8.64 -3.09 5.81
C ALA A 106 -7.29 -2.48 6.23
N ILE A 107 -6.57 -3.20 7.09
CA ILE A 107 -5.20 -2.86 7.49
C ILE A 107 -4.32 -4.09 7.29
N VAL A 108 -3.41 -4.01 6.34
CA VAL A 108 -2.37 -5.00 6.06
C VAL A 108 -1.08 -4.51 6.70
N ASN A 109 -0.76 -5.06 7.86
CA ASN A 109 0.42 -4.66 8.63
C ASN A 109 0.91 -5.86 9.47
N PRO A 110 2.12 -6.39 9.20
CA PRO A 110 2.66 -7.55 9.92
C PRO A 110 3.08 -7.24 11.36
N LYS A 111 3.09 -5.96 11.76
CA LYS A 111 3.33 -5.55 13.15
C LYS A 111 2.05 -5.29 13.95
N LYS A 112 0.88 -5.62 13.41
CA LYS A 112 -0.37 -5.61 14.18
C LYS A 112 -0.31 -6.66 15.29
N ARG A 113 -0.88 -6.34 16.45
CA ARG A 113 -0.97 -7.27 17.61
C ARG A 113 -1.67 -8.59 17.26
N SER A 114 -2.61 -8.55 16.32
CA SER A 114 -3.36 -9.73 15.87
C SER A 114 -2.67 -10.50 14.74
N ASP A 115 -1.58 -9.99 14.17
CA ASP A 115 -0.87 -10.66 13.09
C ASP A 115 -0.13 -11.92 13.60
N LYS A 116 -0.18 -12.98 12.79
CA LYS A 116 0.47 -14.26 13.07
C LYS A 116 1.33 -14.74 11.89
N SER A 117 1.60 -13.87 10.94
CA SER A 117 2.36 -14.23 9.74
C SER A 117 3.83 -14.52 10.01
N GLY A 118 4.40 -13.93 11.08
CA GLY A 118 5.83 -13.95 11.34
C GLY A 118 6.64 -12.99 10.45
N LEU A 119 5.97 -12.13 9.66
CA LEU A 119 6.58 -11.23 8.67
C LEU A 119 6.89 -9.83 9.23
N HIS A 120 7.00 -9.68 10.54
CA HIS A 120 7.15 -8.39 11.24
C HIS A 120 8.44 -7.61 10.89
N ASN A 121 9.41 -8.25 10.23
CA ASN A 121 10.65 -7.59 9.78
C ASN A 121 10.57 -7.05 8.34
N LEU A 122 9.45 -7.19 7.64
CA LEU A 122 9.32 -6.61 6.30
C LEU A 122 9.26 -5.08 6.36
N CYS A 123 9.89 -4.43 5.38
CA CYS A 123 9.61 -3.04 5.03
C CYS A 123 8.25 -2.93 4.31
N ALA A 124 7.69 -1.73 4.16
CA ALA A 124 6.38 -1.57 3.53
C ALA A 124 6.35 -2.05 2.07
N THR A 125 7.43 -1.83 1.30
CA THR A 125 7.56 -2.38 -0.06
C THR A 125 7.46 -3.90 -0.07
N GLY A 126 8.07 -4.58 0.90
CA GLY A 126 7.95 -6.04 1.08
C GLY A 126 6.51 -6.47 1.40
N VAL A 127 5.79 -5.71 2.23
CA VAL A 127 4.37 -5.96 2.53
C VAL A 127 3.52 -5.79 1.27
N VAL A 128 3.75 -4.72 0.49
CA VAL A 128 3.08 -4.49 -0.81
C VAL A 128 3.36 -5.65 -1.76
N PHE A 129 4.60 -6.10 -1.86
CA PHE A 129 4.97 -7.23 -2.73
C PHE A 129 4.16 -8.49 -2.40
N PHE A 130 4.05 -8.88 -1.13
CA PHE A 130 3.23 -10.02 -0.72
C PHE A 130 1.73 -9.81 -0.93
N LEU A 131 1.25 -8.57 -0.75
CA LEU A 131 -0.13 -8.21 -1.10
C LEU A 131 -0.40 -8.47 -2.58
N LEU A 132 0.50 -8.05 -3.48
CA LEU A 132 0.37 -8.25 -4.93
C LEU A 132 0.48 -9.73 -5.32
N CYS A 133 1.35 -10.51 -4.67
CA CYS A 133 1.39 -11.96 -4.84
C CYS A 133 0.03 -12.60 -4.51
N SER A 134 -0.57 -12.18 -3.40
CA SER A 134 -1.88 -12.66 -2.97
C SER A 134 -2.99 -12.22 -3.94
N LEU A 135 -2.94 -10.97 -4.40
CA LEU A 135 -3.89 -10.43 -5.38
C LEU A 135 -3.80 -11.19 -6.72
N ASN A 136 -2.59 -11.43 -7.23
CA ASN A 136 -2.37 -12.26 -8.43
C ASN A 136 -3.00 -13.64 -8.29
N ARG A 137 -2.84 -14.28 -7.12
CA ARG A 137 -3.43 -15.60 -6.83
C ARG A 137 -4.96 -15.57 -6.90
N VAL A 138 -5.58 -14.53 -6.30
CA VAL A 138 -7.03 -14.35 -6.31
C VAL A 138 -7.53 -14.05 -7.72
N LEU A 139 -6.90 -13.15 -8.45
CA LEU A 139 -7.25 -12.81 -9.83
C LEU A 139 -7.13 -14.02 -10.76
N LYS A 140 -6.07 -14.83 -10.60
CA LYS A 140 -5.91 -16.09 -11.35
C LYS A 140 -7.03 -17.07 -11.06
N LYS A 141 -7.40 -17.26 -9.78
CA LYS A 141 -8.51 -18.12 -9.38
C LYS A 141 -9.84 -17.67 -9.98
N ASN A 142 -10.04 -16.38 -10.10
CA ASN A 142 -11.25 -15.77 -10.70
C ASN A 142 -11.15 -15.62 -12.23
N HIS A 143 -10.19 -16.28 -12.86
CA HIS A 143 -10.01 -16.31 -14.31
C HIS A 143 -9.79 -14.92 -14.97
N PHE A 144 -9.33 -13.93 -14.21
CA PHE A 144 -9.08 -12.59 -14.71
C PHE A 144 -8.04 -12.55 -15.84
N PHE A 145 -7.07 -13.45 -15.80
CA PHE A 145 -5.97 -13.54 -16.77
C PHE A 145 -6.26 -14.42 -17.99
N LYS A 146 -7.52 -14.86 -18.25
CA LYS A 146 -7.84 -15.68 -19.43
C LYS A 146 -7.51 -14.98 -20.75
N SER A 147 -7.64 -13.66 -20.80
CA SER A 147 -7.39 -12.81 -21.98
C SER A 147 -6.39 -11.69 -21.73
N ARG A 148 -5.65 -11.75 -20.65
CA ARG A 148 -4.69 -10.71 -20.21
C ARG A 148 -3.39 -11.36 -19.77
N SER A 149 -2.27 -10.63 -19.94
CA SER A 149 -0.97 -11.06 -19.43
C SER A 149 -1.00 -11.17 -17.90
N TYR A 150 -0.33 -12.20 -17.39
CA TYR A 150 -0.10 -12.36 -15.96
C TYR A 150 1.07 -11.48 -15.55
N PRO A 151 0.90 -10.52 -14.60
CA PRO A 151 2.00 -9.67 -14.18
C PRO A 151 3.14 -10.48 -13.55
N ASP A 152 4.35 -10.32 -14.07
CA ASP A 152 5.56 -10.87 -13.48
C ASP A 152 6.02 -9.98 -12.33
N LEU A 153 5.84 -10.45 -11.09
CA LEU A 153 6.25 -9.70 -9.91
C LEU A 153 7.75 -9.81 -9.61
N ILE A 154 8.44 -10.81 -10.18
CA ILE A 154 9.88 -11.01 -9.95
C ILE A 154 10.69 -9.80 -10.44
N LYS A 155 10.24 -9.16 -11.51
CA LYS A 155 10.87 -7.94 -12.06
C LYS A 155 10.95 -6.75 -11.09
N TYR A 156 10.22 -6.81 -9.97
CA TYR A 156 10.17 -5.73 -8.96
C TYR A 156 10.96 -6.06 -7.68
N LEU A 157 11.68 -7.19 -7.65
CA LEU A 157 12.46 -7.57 -6.47
C LEU A 157 13.62 -6.61 -6.18
N ASP A 158 14.11 -5.90 -7.18
CA ASP A 158 15.10 -4.82 -7.04
C ASP A 158 14.56 -3.67 -6.17
N LEU A 159 13.30 -3.26 -6.35
CA LEU A 159 12.66 -2.26 -5.49
C LEU A 159 12.49 -2.77 -4.07
N VAL A 160 12.12 -4.05 -3.89
CA VAL A 160 11.96 -4.66 -2.56
C VAL A 160 13.31 -4.74 -1.85
N ALA A 161 14.37 -5.14 -2.56
CA ALA A 161 15.73 -5.20 -2.01
C ALA A 161 16.24 -3.81 -1.62
N LEU A 162 16.06 -2.81 -2.48
CA LEU A 162 16.45 -1.43 -2.22
C LEU A 162 15.76 -0.89 -0.95
N ALA A 163 14.44 -1.03 -0.88
CA ALA A 163 13.65 -0.58 0.26
C ALA A 163 14.07 -1.30 1.55
N THR A 164 14.25 -2.63 1.51
CA THR A 164 14.69 -3.44 2.65
C THR A 164 16.00 -2.92 3.25
N VAL A 165 16.95 -2.52 2.41
CA VAL A 165 18.24 -1.99 2.86
C VAL A 165 18.10 -0.56 3.38
N CYS A 166 17.35 0.30 2.68
CA CYS A 166 17.22 1.72 3.04
C CYS A 166 16.42 1.94 4.31
N ASP A 167 15.40 1.11 4.56
CA ASP A 167 14.57 1.16 5.77
C ASP A 167 15.24 0.49 6.99
N LEU A 168 16.45 -0.05 6.82
CA LEU A 168 17.26 -0.66 7.88
C LEU A 168 16.53 -1.79 8.65
N VAL A 169 15.61 -2.49 8.01
CA VAL A 169 14.91 -3.61 8.63
C VAL A 169 15.85 -4.79 8.85
N LYS A 170 15.50 -5.64 9.80
CA LYS A 170 16.31 -6.83 10.11
C LYS A 170 16.43 -7.74 8.90
N LEU A 171 17.66 -8.06 8.50
CA LEU A 171 17.94 -9.00 7.41
C LEU A 171 17.82 -10.45 7.91
N ASP A 172 16.59 -10.89 8.14
CA ASP A 172 16.27 -12.30 8.39
C ASP A 172 16.29 -13.13 7.08
N GLN A 173 15.88 -14.38 7.16
CA GLN A 173 15.92 -15.27 6.01
C GLN A 173 15.11 -14.74 4.82
N ILE A 174 13.92 -14.15 5.06
CA ILE A 174 13.05 -13.62 3.99
C ILE A 174 13.70 -12.38 3.36
N ASN A 175 14.09 -11.40 4.17
CA ASN A 175 14.70 -10.17 3.70
C ASN A 175 16.06 -10.39 2.99
N ARG A 176 16.76 -11.48 3.29
CA ARG A 176 17.98 -11.88 2.58
C ARG A 176 17.69 -12.55 1.23
N THR A 177 16.48 -13.04 1.02
CA THR A 177 16.08 -13.69 -0.23
C THR A 177 15.73 -12.67 -1.32
N PHE A 178 15.29 -11.49 -0.91
CA PHE A 178 15.08 -10.33 -1.79
C PHE A 178 16.40 -9.74 -2.25
#